data_3083adea130214d2b11657355e523c8c
#
_entry.id   3083adea130214d2b11657355e523c8c
#
_cell.length_a   1.000
_cell.length_b   1.000
_cell.length_c   1.000
_cell.angle_alpha   90.00
_cell.angle_beta   90.00
_cell.angle_gamma   90.00
#
_symmetry.space_group_name_H-M   'P 1'
#
loop_
_entity.id
_entity.type
_entity.pdbx_description
1 polymer ?
#
loop_
_entity_poly.entity_id
_entity_poly.type
_entity_poly.pdbx_seq_one_letter_code
_entity_poly.pdbx_strand_id
1 'polypeptide(L)'
;MPSPDNPSRFNLNTPEGRRAAERDLIWGDHGFLRARFSNFHWIEPGVMARANQPSPQQIARYAGMGIKTILNLRGPSDTGYYWLEREACEKHGLTMIDFRMFSREAPSWEQVRDAKTLFETIEYPALMHCKSGADRAGAMAVLYKVLKMDVPVAEAVEQLEMKYLHVKHGKTGVIDYFFERYLAEAEGRSFEEWAQGSDHKAIKKAFSRKLSANIALDALLQRE
;
A
#
# COMPACT_ATOMS: atom_id res chain seq x y z
N MET A 1 -18.18 -6.60 -0.40
CA MET A 1 -18.92 -5.71 -1.31
C MET A 1 -20.33 -5.59 -0.81
N PRO A 2 -21.01 -4.41 -0.87
CA PRO A 2 -22.43 -4.35 -0.61
C PRO A 2 -23.13 -5.27 -1.59
N SER A 3 -24.06 -6.07 -1.09
CA SER A 3 -24.94 -6.89 -1.95
C SER A 3 -26.01 -6.01 -2.59
N PRO A 4 -26.69 -6.46 -3.66
CA PRO A 4 -27.84 -5.75 -4.22
C PRO A 4 -28.92 -5.44 -3.17
N ASP A 5 -29.01 -6.28 -2.14
CA ASP A 5 -30.00 -6.17 -1.05
C ASP A 5 -29.57 -5.23 0.09
N ASN A 6 -28.31 -4.76 0.09
CA ASN A 6 -27.81 -3.78 1.05
C ASN A 6 -26.95 -2.74 0.31
N PRO A 7 -27.60 -1.75 -0.33
CA PRO A 7 -26.92 -0.73 -1.12
C PRO A 7 -26.00 0.09 -0.22
N SER A 8 -24.82 0.42 -0.75
CA SER A 8 -23.92 1.34 -0.07
C SER A 8 -24.62 2.64 0.32
N ARG A 9 -24.33 3.14 1.53
CA ARG A 9 -24.74 4.50 1.95
C ARG A 9 -24.19 5.60 1.02
N PHE A 10 -23.24 5.27 0.19
CA PHE A 10 -22.60 6.13 -0.80
C PHE A 10 -23.13 5.85 -2.21
N ASN A 11 -24.44 5.92 -2.41
CA ASN A 11 -25.04 5.79 -3.74
C ASN A 11 -24.69 7.03 -4.60
N LEU A 12 -23.69 6.89 -5.48
CA LEU A 12 -23.21 8.00 -6.31
C LEU A 12 -24.22 8.46 -7.38
N ASN A 13 -25.29 7.70 -7.62
CA ASN A 13 -26.37 8.10 -8.53
C ASN A 13 -27.36 9.10 -7.90
N THR A 14 -27.23 9.36 -6.59
CA THR A 14 -28.04 10.35 -5.89
C THR A 14 -27.19 11.53 -5.44
N PRO A 15 -27.72 12.78 -5.46
CA PRO A 15 -26.98 13.95 -4.96
C PRO A 15 -26.55 13.82 -3.50
N GLU A 16 -27.38 13.19 -2.67
CA GLU A 16 -27.14 12.96 -1.24
C GLU A 16 -25.97 11.98 -1.01
N GLY A 17 -26.02 10.83 -1.70
CA GLY A 17 -24.98 9.81 -1.61
C GLY A 17 -23.64 10.30 -2.14
N ARG A 18 -23.63 11.07 -3.22
CA ARG A 18 -22.44 11.72 -3.77
C ARG A 18 -21.83 12.71 -2.77
N ARG A 19 -22.64 13.62 -2.21
CA ARG A 19 -22.19 14.55 -1.16
C ARG A 19 -21.66 13.82 0.08
N ALA A 20 -22.26 12.70 0.44
CA ALA A 20 -21.77 11.87 1.55
C ALA A 20 -20.40 11.26 1.24
N ALA A 21 -20.22 10.74 0.01
CA ALA A 21 -18.94 10.16 -0.43
C ALA A 21 -17.82 11.22 -0.49
N GLU A 22 -18.12 12.40 -1.02
CA GLU A 22 -17.17 13.52 -1.07
C GLU A 22 -16.75 14.00 0.32
N ARG A 23 -17.70 14.09 1.26
CA ARG A 23 -17.39 14.42 2.66
C ARG A 23 -16.53 13.35 3.31
N ASP A 24 -16.80 12.06 3.05
CA ASP A 24 -16.00 10.95 3.57
C ASP A 24 -14.57 10.99 3.02
N LEU A 25 -14.41 11.24 1.71
CA LEU A 25 -13.08 11.43 1.10
C LEU A 25 -12.32 12.59 1.74
N ILE A 26 -12.98 13.76 1.90
CA ILE A 26 -12.33 14.98 2.35
C ILE A 26 -12.03 14.92 3.86
N TRP A 27 -13.03 14.58 4.67
CA TRP A 27 -12.94 14.68 6.13
C TRP A 27 -12.73 13.33 6.82
N GLY A 28 -13.45 12.28 6.41
CA GLY A 28 -13.34 10.94 7.00
C GLY A 28 -11.98 10.31 6.71
N ASP A 29 -11.50 10.44 5.49
CA ASP A 29 -10.19 9.90 5.09
C ASP A 29 -9.06 10.94 5.09
N HIS A 30 -9.30 12.18 5.57
CA HIS A 30 -8.32 13.27 5.60
C HIS A 30 -7.81 13.68 4.20
N GLY A 31 -8.67 13.61 3.18
CA GLY A 31 -8.34 13.94 1.79
C GLY A 31 -7.86 15.39 1.60
N PHE A 32 -8.30 16.32 2.45
CA PHE A 32 -7.89 17.73 2.41
C PHE A 32 -6.37 17.91 2.57
N LEU A 33 -5.69 17.04 3.34
CA LEU A 33 -4.23 17.04 3.47
C LEU A 33 -3.55 16.54 2.17
N ARG A 34 -4.20 15.60 1.48
CA ARG A 34 -3.66 14.98 0.26
C ARG A 34 -3.98 15.73 -1.02
N ALA A 35 -4.91 16.69 -0.97
CA ALA A 35 -5.29 17.48 -2.14
C ALA A 35 -4.09 18.27 -2.73
N ARG A 36 -3.13 18.65 -1.87
CA ARG A 36 -1.92 19.39 -2.24
C ARG A 36 -0.66 18.55 -2.34
N PHE A 37 -0.73 17.28 -1.96
CA PHE A 37 0.43 16.40 -1.89
C PHE A 37 0.04 14.98 -2.30
N SER A 38 0.54 14.52 -3.46
CA SER A 38 0.17 13.21 -4.02
C SER A 38 1.08 12.07 -3.60
N ASN A 39 2.23 12.33 -2.98
CA ASN A 39 3.30 11.34 -2.74
C ASN A 39 3.54 10.43 -3.95
N PHE A 40 3.48 11.05 -5.15
CA PHE A 40 3.64 10.34 -6.42
C PHE A 40 5.11 10.18 -6.76
N HIS A 41 5.53 8.95 -6.99
CA HIS A 41 6.89 8.61 -7.42
C HIS A 41 6.85 7.46 -8.41
N TRP A 42 7.68 7.51 -9.44
CA TRP A 42 7.96 6.35 -10.27
C TRP A 42 8.87 5.38 -9.51
N ILE A 43 8.48 4.09 -9.47
CA ILE A 43 9.32 2.98 -9.00
C ILE A 43 10.18 2.53 -10.18
N GLU A 44 9.53 2.36 -11.33
CA GLU A 44 10.14 2.11 -12.65
C GLU A 44 9.56 3.16 -13.61
N PRO A 45 10.42 4.06 -14.16
CA PRO A 45 9.97 5.18 -14.97
C PRO A 45 9.08 4.77 -16.15
N GLY A 46 7.89 5.32 -16.22
CA GLY A 46 6.93 5.06 -17.29
C GLY A 46 6.24 3.68 -17.22
N VAL A 47 6.54 2.85 -16.21
CA VAL A 47 5.99 1.49 -16.06
C VAL A 47 5.19 1.35 -14.76
N MET A 48 5.82 1.58 -13.60
CA MET A 48 5.15 1.42 -12.31
C MET A 48 5.36 2.65 -11.44
N ALA A 49 4.27 3.22 -10.96
CA ALA A 49 4.28 4.33 -10.00
C ALA A 49 3.66 3.95 -8.66
N ARG A 50 3.93 4.77 -7.64
CA ARG A 50 3.29 4.73 -6.33
C ARG A 50 2.72 6.10 -5.96
N ALA A 51 1.64 6.13 -5.17
CA ALA A 51 1.03 7.37 -4.69
C ALA A 51 0.28 7.18 -3.36
N ASN A 52 -0.23 8.29 -2.80
CA ASN A 52 -1.27 8.23 -1.76
C ASN A 52 -2.65 7.97 -2.40
N GLN A 53 -3.70 7.82 -1.56
CA GLN A 53 -5.09 7.68 -2.01
C GLN A 53 -5.46 8.80 -3.00
N PRO A 54 -5.77 8.48 -4.25
CA PRO A 54 -6.11 9.49 -5.26
C PRO A 54 -7.52 10.04 -5.07
N SER A 55 -7.71 11.29 -5.46
CA SER A 55 -9.02 11.88 -5.72
C SER A 55 -9.47 11.56 -7.14
N PRO A 56 -10.78 11.74 -7.49
CA PRO A 56 -11.25 11.59 -8.86
C PRO A 56 -10.48 12.44 -9.87
N GLN A 57 -10.07 13.66 -9.51
CA GLN A 57 -9.28 14.55 -10.36
C GLN A 57 -7.86 14.02 -10.57
N GLN A 58 -7.25 13.39 -9.55
CA GLN A 58 -5.94 12.74 -9.68
C GLN A 58 -6.04 11.48 -10.56
N ILE A 59 -7.11 10.69 -10.47
CA ILE A 59 -7.36 9.57 -11.38
C ILE A 59 -7.42 10.05 -12.83
N ALA A 60 -8.17 11.13 -13.11
CA ALA A 60 -8.22 11.73 -14.45
C ALA A 60 -6.82 12.15 -14.95
N ARG A 61 -6.00 12.74 -14.07
CA ARG A 61 -4.61 13.11 -14.38
C ARG A 61 -3.76 11.87 -14.69
N TYR A 62 -3.88 10.80 -13.89
CA TYR A 62 -3.11 9.56 -14.11
C TYR A 62 -3.51 8.87 -15.42
N ALA A 63 -4.79 8.87 -15.76
CA ALA A 63 -5.24 8.44 -17.09
C ALA A 63 -4.59 9.24 -18.21
N GLY A 64 -4.53 10.57 -18.06
CA GLY A 64 -3.84 11.46 -19.01
C GLY A 64 -2.31 11.24 -19.11
N MET A 65 -1.70 10.63 -18.07
CA MET A 65 -0.29 10.19 -18.09
C MET A 65 -0.10 8.82 -18.74
N GLY A 66 -1.18 8.18 -19.20
CA GLY A 66 -1.15 6.86 -19.84
C GLY A 66 -1.24 5.68 -18.87
N ILE A 67 -1.47 5.91 -17.57
CA ILE A 67 -1.72 4.81 -16.62
C ILE A 67 -2.92 4.01 -17.10
N LYS A 68 -2.82 2.68 -17.00
CA LYS A 68 -3.86 1.71 -17.38
C LYS A 68 -4.48 1.02 -16.18
N THR A 69 -3.67 0.72 -15.17
CA THR A 69 -4.09 -0.03 -13.99
C THR A 69 -3.85 0.77 -12.70
N ILE A 70 -4.86 0.78 -11.83
CA ILE A 70 -4.76 1.30 -10.46
C ILE A 70 -4.81 0.12 -9.48
N LEU A 71 -3.77 -0.05 -8.67
CA LEU A 71 -3.70 -1.06 -7.62
C LEU A 71 -4.06 -0.44 -6.27
N ASN A 72 -5.26 -0.73 -5.78
CA ASN A 72 -5.73 -0.29 -4.48
C ASN A 72 -5.23 -1.24 -3.37
N LEU A 73 -4.15 -0.86 -2.69
CA LEU A 73 -3.57 -1.65 -1.59
C LEU A 73 -4.36 -1.55 -0.27
N ARG A 74 -5.45 -0.79 -0.25
CA ARG A 74 -6.38 -0.74 0.89
C ARG A 74 -7.42 -1.86 0.82
N GLY A 75 -7.61 -2.43 -0.37
CA GLY A 75 -8.64 -3.42 -0.68
C GLY A 75 -10.05 -2.82 -0.69
N PRO A 76 -11.06 -3.62 -1.05
CA PRO A 76 -12.43 -3.17 -1.17
C PRO A 76 -13.00 -2.73 0.18
N SER A 77 -13.81 -1.66 0.17
CA SER A 77 -14.46 -1.13 1.37
C SER A 77 -15.73 -0.36 1.01
N ASP A 78 -16.68 -0.29 1.95
CA ASP A 78 -17.86 0.56 1.80
C ASP A 78 -17.59 1.96 2.36
N THR A 79 -16.74 2.71 1.63
CA THR A 79 -16.31 4.07 1.97
C THR A 79 -16.45 4.99 0.78
N GLY A 80 -16.65 6.29 1.04
CA GLY A 80 -16.82 7.28 -0.02
C GLY A 80 -15.62 7.39 -0.95
N TYR A 81 -14.39 7.35 -0.38
CA TYR A 81 -13.18 7.38 -1.20
C TYR A 81 -13.05 6.19 -2.15
N TYR A 82 -13.48 5.00 -1.72
CA TYR A 82 -13.42 3.80 -2.55
C TYR A 82 -14.39 3.87 -3.74
N TRP A 83 -15.64 4.28 -3.49
CA TRP A 83 -16.65 4.38 -4.54
C TRP A 83 -16.35 5.49 -5.54
N LEU A 84 -15.86 6.65 -5.06
CA LEU A 84 -15.45 7.76 -5.93
C LEU A 84 -14.23 7.40 -6.80
N GLU A 85 -13.28 6.65 -6.25
CA GLU A 85 -12.13 6.16 -7.01
C GLU A 85 -12.55 5.17 -8.09
N ARG A 86 -13.40 4.20 -7.74
CA ARG A 86 -13.91 3.20 -8.67
C ARG A 86 -14.67 3.84 -9.81
N GLU A 87 -15.60 4.76 -9.51
CA GLU A 87 -16.34 5.52 -10.54
C GLU A 87 -15.37 6.30 -11.46
N ALA A 88 -14.35 6.94 -10.87
CA ALA A 88 -13.37 7.69 -11.66
C ALA A 88 -12.53 6.76 -12.56
N CYS A 89 -12.13 5.59 -12.09
CA CYS A 89 -11.44 4.59 -12.90
C CYS A 89 -12.31 4.13 -14.07
N GLU A 90 -13.55 3.76 -13.83
CA GLU A 90 -14.53 3.37 -14.87
C GLU A 90 -14.71 4.48 -15.90
N LYS A 91 -14.91 5.72 -15.44
CA LYS A 91 -15.09 6.90 -16.32
C LYS A 91 -13.92 7.16 -17.25
N HIS A 92 -12.70 6.89 -16.78
CA HIS A 92 -11.47 7.15 -17.55
C HIS A 92 -10.87 5.89 -18.19
N GLY A 93 -11.57 4.76 -18.16
CA GLY A 93 -11.15 3.52 -18.80
C GLY A 93 -9.93 2.86 -18.12
N LEU A 94 -9.75 3.08 -16.81
CA LEU A 94 -8.69 2.46 -16.03
C LEU A 94 -9.20 1.17 -15.37
N THR A 95 -8.37 0.12 -15.35
CA THR A 95 -8.63 -1.09 -14.58
C THR A 95 -8.26 -0.86 -13.12
N MET A 96 -9.23 -0.96 -12.20
CA MET A 96 -8.97 -0.91 -10.76
C MET A 96 -8.92 -2.31 -10.18
N ILE A 97 -7.81 -2.65 -9.54
CA ILE A 97 -7.59 -3.96 -8.90
C ILE A 97 -7.39 -3.75 -7.40
N ASP A 98 -8.19 -4.45 -6.62
CA ASP A 98 -8.06 -4.47 -5.16
C ASP A 98 -7.07 -5.53 -4.72
N PHE A 99 -5.98 -5.11 -4.07
CA PHE A 99 -4.98 -5.97 -3.47
C PHE A 99 -4.73 -5.55 -2.02
N ARG A 100 -5.33 -6.24 -1.06
CA ARG A 100 -5.27 -5.83 0.34
C ARG A 100 -3.92 -6.12 0.98
N MET A 101 -3.23 -5.04 1.38
CA MET A 101 -2.05 -5.06 2.25
C MET A 101 -2.38 -4.48 3.63
N PHE A 102 -1.61 -4.83 4.65
CA PHE A 102 -1.76 -4.31 6.00
C PHE A 102 -0.52 -3.54 6.43
N SER A 103 -0.69 -2.31 6.93
CA SER A 103 0.43 -1.45 7.33
C SER A 103 1.11 -1.85 8.65
N ARG A 104 0.50 -2.76 9.41
CA ARG A 104 0.98 -3.22 10.73
C ARG A 104 1.12 -4.74 10.79
N GLU A 105 1.32 -5.35 9.65
CA GLU A 105 1.55 -6.79 9.49
C GLU A 105 2.77 -7.01 8.60
N ALA A 106 3.51 -8.07 8.83
CA ALA A 106 4.45 -8.59 7.86
C ALA A 106 3.68 -9.20 6.68
N PRO A 107 4.14 -9.04 5.44
CA PRO A 107 3.55 -9.74 4.29
C PRO A 107 3.52 -11.25 4.53
N SER A 108 2.39 -11.91 4.22
CA SER A 108 2.32 -13.37 4.23
C SER A 108 2.87 -13.94 2.91
N TRP A 109 3.17 -15.25 2.91
CA TRP A 109 3.59 -15.93 1.68
C TRP A 109 2.55 -15.80 0.56
N GLU A 110 1.27 -15.95 0.89
CA GLU A 110 0.18 -15.80 -0.06
C GLU A 110 0.20 -14.41 -0.70
N GLN A 111 0.42 -13.36 0.09
CA GLN A 111 0.52 -11.99 -0.43
C GLN A 111 1.75 -11.81 -1.33
N VAL A 112 2.89 -12.41 -1.00
CA VAL A 112 4.10 -12.36 -1.83
C VAL A 112 3.87 -13.08 -3.17
N ARG A 113 3.33 -14.30 -3.14
CA ARG A 113 3.01 -15.09 -4.32
C ARG A 113 1.97 -14.39 -5.21
N ASP A 114 0.89 -13.90 -4.61
CA ASP A 114 -0.21 -13.24 -5.33
C ASP A 114 0.25 -11.90 -5.92
N ALA A 115 1.18 -11.18 -5.25
CA ALA A 115 1.81 -9.97 -5.78
C ALA A 115 2.65 -10.29 -7.02
N LYS A 116 3.42 -11.37 -7.02
CA LYS A 116 4.19 -11.81 -8.21
C LYS A 116 3.28 -12.06 -9.40
N THR A 117 2.24 -12.88 -9.21
CA THR A 117 1.25 -13.16 -10.25
C THR A 117 0.57 -11.88 -10.73
N LEU A 118 0.23 -10.98 -9.83
CA LEU A 118 -0.37 -9.70 -10.17
C LEU A 118 0.55 -8.88 -11.08
N PHE A 119 1.83 -8.74 -10.74
CA PHE A 119 2.81 -8.01 -11.56
C PHE A 119 3.06 -8.62 -12.93
N GLU A 120 2.81 -9.90 -13.12
CA GLU A 120 2.93 -10.58 -14.42
C GLU A 120 1.69 -10.38 -15.31
N THR A 121 0.52 -10.11 -14.70
CA THR A 121 -0.77 -10.16 -15.41
C THR A 121 -1.44 -8.82 -15.64
N ILE A 122 -1.06 -7.77 -14.90
CA ILE A 122 -1.67 -6.44 -15.05
C ILE A 122 -1.22 -5.73 -16.32
N GLU A 123 -2.06 -4.82 -16.81
CA GLU A 123 -1.71 -3.92 -17.91
C GLU A 123 -0.92 -2.71 -17.39
N TYR A 124 0.23 -2.46 -18.00
CA TYR A 124 1.09 -1.31 -17.70
C TYR A 124 0.85 -0.15 -18.68
N PRO A 125 1.18 1.10 -18.31
CA PRO A 125 1.71 1.55 -17.03
C PRO A 125 0.70 1.42 -15.89
N ALA A 126 1.19 1.10 -14.68
CA ALA A 126 0.34 0.91 -13.50
C ALA A 126 0.73 1.85 -12.34
N LEU A 127 -0.23 2.13 -11.46
CA LEU A 127 -0.02 2.91 -10.26
C LEU A 127 -0.57 2.17 -9.05
N MET A 128 0.28 1.94 -8.04
CA MET A 128 -0.15 1.40 -6.76
C MET A 128 -0.34 2.51 -5.72
N HIS A 129 -1.36 2.39 -4.88
CA HIS A 129 -1.56 3.37 -3.82
C HIS A 129 -2.08 2.73 -2.52
N CYS A 130 -1.88 3.48 -1.42
CA CYS A 130 -2.55 3.21 -0.16
C CYS A 130 -3.12 4.51 0.42
N LYS A 131 -3.28 4.68 1.74
CA LYS A 131 -3.78 5.94 2.31
C LYS A 131 -2.79 7.09 2.14
N SER A 132 -1.56 6.92 2.62
CA SER A 132 -0.48 7.92 2.60
C SER A 132 0.53 7.73 1.46
N GLY A 133 0.51 6.58 0.78
CA GLY A 133 1.55 6.20 -0.17
C GLY A 133 2.88 5.77 0.49
N ALA A 134 2.91 5.63 1.80
CA ALA A 134 4.12 5.33 2.59
C ALA A 134 4.29 3.81 2.80
N ASP A 135 3.61 3.25 3.82
CA ASP A 135 3.90 1.91 4.33
C ASP A 135 3.52 0.77 3.38
N ARG A 136 2.21 0.63 3.07
CA ARG A 136 1.72 -0.45 2.17
C ARG A 136 2.24 -0.30 0.75
N ALA A 137 2.25 0.95 0.24
CA ALA A 137 2.82 1.24 -1.07
C ALA A 137 4.33 1.03 -1.08
N GLY A 138 5.02 1.31 0.03
CA GLY A 138 6.44 0.99 0.21
C GLY A 138 6.70 -0.51 0.18
N ALA A 139 5.98 -1.29 0.99
CA ALA A 139 6.10 -2.75 1.00
C ALA A 139 5.87 -3.36 -0.38
N MET A 140 4.79 -2.94 -1.08
CA MET A 140 4.46 -3.43 -2.41
C MET A 140 5.49 -2.99 -3.46
N ALA A 141 6.10 -1.79 -3.29
CA ALA A 141 7.17 -1.32 -4.16
C ALA A 141 8.47 -2.12 -3.98
N VAL A 142 8.80 -2.53 -2.74
CA VAL A 142 9.91 -3.48 -2.50
C VAL A 142 9.61 -4.81 -3.19
N LEU A 143 8.40 -5.36 -3.02
CA LEU A 143 8.00 -6.60 -3.68
C LEU A 143 8.08 -6.48 -5.22
N TYR A 144 7.64 -5.34 -5.79
CA TYR A 144 7.75 -5.10 -7.24
C TYR A 144 9.21 -5.11 -7.70
N LYS A 145 10.09 -4.39 -7.01
CA LYS A 145 11.52 -4.37 -7.36
C LYS A 145 12.16 -5.75 -7.28
N VAL A 146 11.82 -6.52 -6.25
CA VAL A 146 12.40 -7.86 -6.04
C VAL A 146 11.82 -8.90 -7.00
N LEU A 147 10.50 -8.96 -7.13
CA LEU A 147 9.80 -10.05 -7.84
C LEU A 147 9.66 -9.81 -9.34
N LYS A 148 9.64 -8.54 -9.79
CA LYS A 148 9.43 -8.17 -11.20
C LYS A 148 10.69 -7.62 -11.86
N MET A 149 11.49 -6.83 -11.12
CA MET A 149 12.69 -6.19 -11.67
C MET A 149 13.98 -6.95 -11.32
N ASP A 150 13.89 -8.03 -10.54
CA ASP A 150 15.02 -8.85 -10.07
C ASP A 150 16.09 -8.04 -9.30
N VAL A 151 15.65 -6.99 -8.61
CA VAL A 151 16.52 -6.13 -7.79
C VAL A 151 16.75 -6.80 -6.44
N PRO A 152 18.01 -6.87 -5.94
CA PRO A 152 18.28 -7.41 -4.61
C PRO A 152 17.48 -6.71 -3.51
N VAL A 153 16.99 -7.47 -2.52
CA VAL A 153 16.20 -6.91 -1.39
C VAL A 153 16.96 -5.79 -0.68
N ALA A 154 18.30 -5.93 -0.52
CA ALA A 154 19.14 -4.91 0.11
C ALA A 154 19.06 -3.53 -0.56
N GLU A 155 18.82 -3.47 -1.87
CA GLU A 155 18.60 -2.24 -2.63
C GLU A 155 17.11 -1.86 -2.64
N ALA A 156 16.23 -2.83 -2.84
CA ALA A 156 14.79 -2.59 -2.98
C ALA A 156 14.17 -1.93 -1.73
N VAL A 157 14.72 -2.17 -0.53
CA VAL A 157 14.24 -1.58 0.74
C VAL A 157 14.35 -0.06 0.81
N GLU A 158 15.08 0.59 -0.12
CA GLU A 158 15.05 2.05 -0.29
C GLU A 158 13.63 2.61 -0.48
N GLN A 159 12.69 1.76 -0.95
CA GLN A 159 11.28 2.11 -1.09
C GLN A 159 10.57 2.32 0.27
N LEU A 160 11.24 2.02 1.38
CA LEU A 160 10.81 2.22 2.77
C LEU A 160 11.55 3.38 3.44
N GLU A 161 11.97 4.38 2.70
CA GLU A 161 12.65 5.56 3.23
C GLU A 161 11.71 6.73 3.53
N MET A 162 12.21 7.68 4.33
CA MET A 162 11.51 8.90 4.69
C MET A 162 11.12 9.77 3.47
N LYS A 163 11.90 9.71 2.37
CA LYS A 163 11.53 10.41 1.11
C LYS A 163 10.15 10.03 0.58
N TYR A 164 9.65 8.84 0.97
CA TYR A 164 8.31 8.34 0.67
C TYR A 164 7.36 8.46 1.87
N LEU A 165 7.75 9.21 2.91
CA LEU A 165 7.01 9.38 4.17
C LEU A 165 6.86 8.09 5.01
N HIS A 166 7.66 7.07 4.74
CA HIS A 166 7.68 5.89 5.59
C HIS A 166 8.53 6.15 6.83
N VAL A 167 8.01 5.76 8.01
CA VAL A 167 8.67 5.91 9.30
C VAL A 167 8.86 4.55 9.93
N LYS A 168 10.11 4.12 10.01
CA LYS A 168 10.50 2.81 10.59
C LYS A 168 10.19 2.70 12.09
N HIS A 169 10.22 3.82 12.80
CA HIS A 169 9.97 3.85 14.25
C HIS A 169 8.45 3.84 14.51
N GLY A 170 7.95 2.74 15.03
CA GLY A 170 6.54 2.56 15.34
C GLY A 170 5.97 1.24 14.85
N LYS A 171 4.65 1.09 14.90
CA LYS A 171 3.98 -0.19 14.56
C LYS A 171 4.14 -0.60 13.10
N THR A 172 4.38 0.35 12.20
CA THR A 172 4.58 0.12 10.76
C THR A 172 5.97 -0.43 10.44
N GLY A 173 6.95 -0.26 11.34
CA GLY A 173 8.29 -0.83 11.20
C GLY A 173 8.34 -2.37 11.16
N VAL A 174 7.20 -3.05 11.37
CA VAL A 174 7.10 -4.50 11.12
C VAL A 174 7.37 -4.85 9.66
N ILE A 175 7.11 -3.92 8.73
CA ILE A 175 7.39 -4.07 7.30
C ILE A 175 8.90 -4.08 7.08
N ASP A 176 9.62 -3.13 7.66
CA ASP A 176 11.10 -3.10 7.62
C ASP A 176 11.67 -4.37 8.24
N TYR A 177 11.15 -4.74 9.41
CA TYR A 177 11.61 -5.90 10.15
C TYR A 177 11.45 -7.21 9.37
N PHE A 178 10.41 -7.33 8.54
CA PHE A 178 10.22 -8.48 7.64
C PHE A 178 11.37 -8.62 6.65
N PHE A 179 11.76 -7.54 5.97
CA PHE A 179 12.86 -7.56 5.01
C PHE A 179 14.23 -7.68 5.72
N GLU A 180 14.41 -7.06 6.90
CA GLU A 180 15.60 -7.24 7.73
C GLU A 180 15.80 -8.70 8.13
N ARG A 181 14.73 -9.40 8.47
CA ARG A 181 14.78 -10.83 8.80
C ARG A 181 15.24 -11.65 7.61
N TYR A 182 14.72 -11.38 6.40
CA TYR A 182 15.23 -12.02 5.20
C TYR A 182 16.74 -11.80 5.03
N LEU A 183 17.18 -10.57 5.07
CA LEU A 183 18.60 -10.22 4.88
C LEU A 183 19.51 -10.89 5.92
N ALA A 184 19.02 -11.14 7.13
CA ALA A 184 19.78 -11.79 8.19
C ALA A 184 19.72 -13.33 8.15
N GLU A 185 18.68 -13.93 7.57
CA GLU A 185 18.34 -15.35 7.76
C GLU A 185 18.21 -16.14 6.44
N ALA A 186 18.43 -15.49 5.30
CA ALA A 186 18.25 -16.13 3.99
C ALA A 186 19.16 -17.34 3.79
N GLU A 187 20.38 -17.33 4.32
CA GLU A 187 21.35 -18.43 4.22
C GLU A 187 21.53 -18.94 2.76
N GLY A 188 21.52 -17.99 1.80
CA GLY A 188 21.63 -18.28 0.38
C GLY A 188 20.31 -18.64 -0.32
N ARG A 189 19.18 -18.71 0.39
CA ARG A 189 17.86 -18.89 -0.21
C ARG A 189 17.43 -17.64 -0.94
N SER A 190 16.69 -17.81 -2.03
CA SER A 190 15.97 -16.71 -2.69
C SER A 190 14.95 -16.07 -1.74
N PHE A 191 14.51 -14.85 -2.06
CA PHE A 191 13.47 -14.19 -1.27
C PHE A 191 12.15 -15.00 -1.23
N GLU A 192 11.78 -15.61 -2.34
CA GLU A 192 10.55 -16.41 -2.44
C GLU A 192 10.65 -17.69 -1.58
N GLU A 193 11.77 -18.43 -1.66
CA GLU A 193 11.97 -19.63 -0.83
C GLU A 193 11.97 -19.30 0.66
N TRP A 194 12.60 -18.20 1.06
CA TRP A 194 12.58 -17.76 2.46
C TRP A 194 11.18 -17.33 2.89
N ALA A 195 10.47 -16.52 2.08
CA ALA A 195 9.13 -16.05 2.37
C ALA A 195 8.13 -17.20 2.49
N GLN A 196 8.24 -18.23 1.63
CA GLN A 196 7.43 -19.44 1.69
C GLN A 196 7.61 -20.20 3.01
N GLY A 197 8.82 -20.26 3.54
CA GLY A 197 9.14 -20.92 4.81
C GLY A 197 8.92 -20.03 6.04
N SER A 198 8.58 -18.75 5.88
CA SER A 198 8.47 -17.80 6.98
C SER A 198 7.08 -17.78 7.62
N ASP A 199 7.04 -17.62 8.95
CA ASP A 199 5.80 -17.37 9.68
C ASP A 199 5.64 -15.85 9.93
N HIS A 200 4.85 -15.20 9.10
CA HIS A 200 4.58 -13.75 9.18
C HIS A 200 3.96 -13.33 10.53
N LYS A 201 3.18 -14.22 11.19
CA LYS A 201 2.61 -13.96 12.54
C LYS A 201 3.69 -14.01 13.61
N ALA A 202 4.62 -14.97 13.51
CA ALA A 202 5.77 -15.04 14.39
C ALA A 202 6.68 -13.83 14.22
N ILE A 203 6.92 -13.38 12.99
CA ILE A 203 7.68 -12.15 12.67
C ILE A 203 7.02 -10.94 13.33
N LYS A 204 5.72 -10.75 13.15
CA LYS A 204 4.96 -9.67 13.82
C LYS A 204 5.07 -9.73 15.32
N LYS A 205 4.95 -10.92 15.94
CA LYS A 205 5.06 -11.12 17.38
C LYS A 205 6.46 -10.77 17.90
N ALA A 206 7.50 -11.19 17.18
CA ALA A 206 8.89 -10.86 17.51
C ALA A 206 9.15 -9.34 17.43
N PHE A 207 8.68 -8.69 16.36
CA PHE A 207 8.75 -7.24 16.22
C PHE A 207 8.02 -6.51 17.35
N SER A 208 6.82 -6.94 17.72
CA SER A 208 6.04 -6.31 18.80
C SER A 208 6.77 -6.38 20.14
N ARG A 209 7.45 -7.50 20.44
CA ARG A 209 8.28 -7.64 21.64
C ARG A 209 9.50 -6.69 21.60
N LYS A 210 10.20 -6.62 20.48
CA LYS A 210 11.34 -5.70 20.27
C LYS A 210 10.89 -4.24 20.46
N LEU A 211 9.78 -3.84 19.87
CA LEU A 211 9.23 -2.49 19.99
C LEU A 211 8.88 -2.15 21.44
N SER A 212 8.22 -3.06 22.17
CA SER A 212 7.88 -2.84 23.58
C SER A 212 9.13 -2.74 24.46
N ALA A 213 10.16 -3.53 24.21
CA ALA A 213 11.42 -3.46 24.95
C ALA A 213 12.14 -2.12 24.70
N ASN A 214 12.18 -1.64 23.47
CA ASN A 214 12.79 -0.33 23.15
C ASN A 214 12.04 0.82 23.85
N ILE A 215 10.69 0.82 23.81
CA ILE A 215 9.88 1.84 24.50
C ILE A 215 10.16 1.82 26.02
N ALA A 216 10.26 0.65 26.62
CA ALA A 216 10.55 0.52 28.04
C ALA A 216 11.96 1.03 28.40
N LEU A 217 12.96 0.77 27.56
CA LEU A 217 14.31 1.24 27.72
C LEU A 217 14.40 2.77 27.59
N ASP A 218 13.77 3.34 26.56
CA ASP A 218 13.72 4.79 26.35
C ASP A 218 13.05 5.51 27.54
N ALA A 219 11.97 4.94 28.06
CA ALA A 219 11.29 5.47 29.26
C ALA A 219 12.14 5.39 30.54
N LEU A 220 13.04 4.41 30.62
CA LEU A 220 13.98 4.29 31.73
C LEU A 220 15.10 5.34 31.64
N LEU A 221 15.68 5.52 30.44
CA LEU A 221 16.76 6.48 30.19
C LEU A 221 16.32 7.95 30.29
N GLN A 222 15.06 8.26 30.05
CA GLN A 222 14.50 9.63 30.20
C GLN A 222 14.21 10.01 31.65
N ARG A 223 14.39 9.09 32.61
CA ARG A 223 14.18 9.35 34.04
C ARG A 223 15.48 9.67 34.81
N GLU A 224 16.60 9.60 34.14
CA GLU A 224 17.92 10.05 34.63
C GLU A 224 18.24 11.47 34.08
#